data_23157422d9ebcd24532f19247031b67c
#
_entry.id   23157422d9ebcd24532f19247031b67c
#
_cell.length_a   1.000
_cell.length_b   1.000
_cell.length_c   1.000
_cell.angle_alpha   90.00
_cell.angle_beta   90.00
_cell.angle_gamma   90.00
#
_symmetry.space_group_name_H-M   'P 1'
#
loop_
_entity.id
_entity.type
_entity.pdbx_description
1 polymer ?
#
loop_
_entity_poly.entity_id
_entity_poly.type
_entity_poly.pdbx_seq_one_letter_code
_entity_poly.pdbx_strand_id
1 'polypeptide(L)'
;MPAYDAFLLVSFGGPEGPADVMPFLQNVTRGRGVPPERLASVAEHYYAVGGVSPINQQCRDLLAAIRAAFPASGLSLPVYWGNRNWTPYLTDTVRAMAADGVKRAVALVTSAYSSYSSCRQYLEDIERARAEVGPAAPRIDKIRPFFNHPGFIEPFAASTRAALATLPANLRDDAHLVFTAHSIPVAMAQASGPQMRGAGPGGTGGGSPPCTEETGRCYVAELTEAAGLVAERAGGGTHPWTLAYQSRSGPGSQPWLEPDIRDHLGELSKSGTRAVVVIPVGFVSDHMEVRHDLDVEAAETADSLGLGFARAATPGRHPAFVSMITELVRERLALPDDAVPGQNCPADCCRYVAVTGRPGGGSRA
;
A
#
# COMPACT_ATOMS: atom_id res chain seq x y z
N MET A 1 19.71 23.78 -7.95
CA MET A 1 18.66 22.87 -7.49
C MET A 1 18.11 22.12 -8.69
N PRO A 2 17.90 20.81 -8.63
CA PRO A 2 17.28 20.12 -9.74
C PRO A 2 15.87 20.66 -9.94
N ALA A 3 15.62 21.24 -11.10
CA ALA A 3 14.29 21.68 -11.45
C ALA A 3 13.44 20.44 -11.81
N TYR A 4 12.36 20.21 -11.11
CA TYR A 4 11.32 19.27 -11.54
C TYR A 4 10.30 20.01 -12.39
N ASP A 5 9.90 19.38 -13.49
CA ASP A 5 8.98 19.95 -14.47
C ASP A 5 7.55 19.47 -14.24
N ALA A 6 7.39 18.36 -13.48
CA ALA A 6 6.09 17.74 -13.27
C ALA A 6 6.02 16.93 -11.96
N PHE A 7 4.78 16.70 -11.50
CA PHE A 7 4.44 15.72 -10.48
C PHE A 7 3.68 14.56 -11.13
N LEU A 8 4.02 13.32 -10.73
CA LEU A 8 3.37 12.10 -11.19
C LEU A 8 2.80 11.32 -10.00
N LEU A 9 1.50 11.07 -10.01
CA LEU A 9 0.87 10.09 -9.12
C LEU A 9 0.92 8.72 -9.80
N VAL A 10 1.47 7.71 -9.12
CA VAL A 10 1.50 6.33 -9.60
C VAL A 10 0.66 5.46 -8.68
N SER A 11 -0.36 4.80 -9.25
CA SER A 11 -1.27 3.95 -8.49
C SER A 11 -1.32 2.53 -9.05
N PHE A 12 -2.03 1.66 -8.36
CA PHE A 12 -2.21 0.27 -8.79
C PHE A 12 -3.17 0.15 -9.97
N GLY A 13 -4.25 0.95 -9.96
CA GLY A 13 -5.35 0.87 -10.91
C GLY A 13 -6.36 -0.22 -10.57
N GLY A 14 -7.54 -0.13 -11.15
CA GLY A 14 -8.60 -1.10 -10.95
C GLY A 14 -9.69 -1.01 -12.02
N PRO A 15 -10.55 -2.04 -12.16
CA PRO A 15 -11.63 -2.05 -13.13
C PRO A 15 -12.67 -0.98 -12.82
N GLU A 16 -13.24 -0.37 -13.85
CA GLU A 16 -14.27 0.67 -13.76
C GLU A 16 -15.65 0.15 -14.18
N GLY A 17 -15.76 -1.12 -14.48
CA GLY A 17 -17.01 -1.81 -14.83
C GLY A 17 -16.84 -3.32 -14.90
N PRO A 18 -17.95 -4.08 -14.94
CA PRO A 18 -17.89 -5.54 -15.00
C PRO A 18 -17.09 -6.09 -16.18
N ALA A 19 -17.13 -5.41 -17.33
CA ALA A 19 -16.37 -5.82 -18.53
C ALA A 19 -14.85 -5.74 -18.34
N ASP A 20 -14.38 -4.89 -17.42
CA ASP A 20 -12.97 -4.66 -17.14
C ASP A 20 -12.37 -5.72 -16.22
N VAL A 21 -13.18 -6.43 -15.42
CA VAL A 21 -12.73 -7.29 -14.33
C VAL A 21 -11.77 -8.37 -14.82
N MET A 22 -12.20 -9.19 -15.76
CA MET A 22 -11.34 -10.29 -16.25
C MET A 22 -10.08 -9.78 -16.96
N PRO A 23 -10.13 -8.79 -17.87
CA PRO A 23 -8.93 -8.21 -18.48
C PRO A 23 -7.95 -7.62 -17.43
N PHE A 24 -8.47 -6.96 -16.40
CA PHE A 24 -7.68 -6.44 -15.29
C PHE A 24 -6.97 -7.57 -14.52
N LEU A 25 -7.69 -8.61 -14.11
CA LEU A 25 -7.13 -9.74 -13.37
C LEU A 25 -6.08 -10.49 -14.19
N GLN A 26 -6.31 -10.68 -15.49
CA GLN A 26 -5.34 -11.26 -16.40
C GLN A 26 -4.07 -10.41 -16.50
N ASN A 27 -4.22 -9.09 -16.51
CA ASN A 27 -3.08 -8.18 -16.55
C ASN A 27 -2.27 -8.20 -15.23
N VAL A 28 -2.94 -8.14 -14.08
CA VAL A 28 -2.29 -8.21 -12.74
C VAL A 28 -1.51 -9.51 -12.55
N THR A 29 -2.03 -10.62 -13.08
CA THR A 29 -1.45 -11.96 -12.90
C THR A 29 -0.57 -12.41 -14.06
N ARG A 30 -0.31 -11.53 -15.02
CA ARG A 30 0.51 -11.85 -16.21
C ARG A 30 1.88 -12.40 -15.81
N GLY A 31 2.23 -13.55 -16.37
CA GLY A 31 3.50 -14.23 -16.11
C GLY A 31 3.57 -14.99 -14.79
N ARG A 32 2.52 -14.95 -13.95
CA ARG A 32 2.49 -15.66 -12.65
C ARG A 32 1.93 -17.08 -12.73
N GLY A 33 1.37 -17.49 -13.88
CA GLY A 33 0.83 -18.83 -14.08
C GLY A 33 -0.37 -19.14 -13.19
N VAL A 34 -1.21 -18.15 -12.90
CA VAL A 34 -2.45 -18.34 -12.13
C VAL A 34 -3.46 -19.11 -12.98
N PRO A 35 -4.06 -20.20 -12.47
CA PRO A 35 -5.05 -20.97 -13.22
C PRO A 35 -6.31 -20.13 -13.54
N PRO A 36 -6.96 -20.37 -14.72
CA PRO A 36 -8.18 -19.63 -15.10
C PRO A 36 -9.31 -19.75 -14.07
N GLU A 37 -9.47 -20.91 -13.45
CA GLU A 37 -10.50 -21.17 -12.44
C GLU A 37 -10.30 -20.27 -11.21
N ARG A 38 -9.03 -20.04 -10.84
CA ARG A 38 -8.70 -19.13 -9.73
C ARG A 38 -9.00 -17.68 -10.08
N LEU A 39 -8.73 -17.28 -11.32
CA LEU A 39 -9.10 -15.93 -11.80
C LEU A 39 -10.61 -15.73 -11.81
N ALA A 40 -11.37 -16.74 -12.28
CA ALA A 40 -12.83 -16.71 -12.24
C ALA A 40 -13.37 -16.58 -10.81
N SER A 41 -12.84 -17.36 -9.86
CA SER A 41 -13.22 -17.25 -8.45
C SER A 41 -12.95 -15.86 -7.86
N VAL A 42 -11.82 -15.23 -8.20
CA VAL A 42 -11.52 -13.86 -7.77
C VAL A 42 -12.44 -12.85 -8.45
N ALA A 43 -12.80 -13.07 -9.73
CA ALA A 43 -13.71 -12.19 -10.46
C ALA A 43 -15.11 -12.11 -9.82
N GLU A 44 -15.61 -13.22 -9.22
CA GLU A 44 -16.89 -13.23 -8.50
C GLU A 44 -16.92 -12.20 -7.36
N HIS A 45 -15.82 -12.00 -6.64
CA HIS A 45 -15.74 -10.97 -5.59
C HIS A 45 -15.92 -9.56 -6.16
N TYR A 46 -15.38 -9.31 -7.37
CA TYR A 46 -15.60 -8.03 -8.06
C TYR A 46 -17.04 -7.88 -8.52
N TYR A 47 -17.63 -8.93 -9.11
CA TYR A 47 -19.00 -8.88 -9.61
C TYR A 47 -20.02 -8.72 -8.48
N ALA A 48 -19.79 -9.31 -7.31
CA ALA A 48 -20.66 -9.18 -6.13
C ALA A 48 -20.85 -7.72 -5.67
N VAL A 49 -19.89 -6.83 -6.00
CA VAL A 49 -19.94 -5.39 -5.67
C VAL A 49 -20.05 -4.51 -6.92
N GLY A 50 -20.57 -5.05 -8.04
CA GLY A 50 -20.84 -4.32 -9.27
C GLY A 50 -19.68 -4.19 -10.24
N GLY A 51 -18.55 -4.86 -10.02
CA GLY A 51 -17.40 -4.90 -10.94
C GLY A 51 -16.56 -3.61 -10.95
N VAL A 52 -16.79 -2.68 -10.05
CA VAL A 52 -16.10 -1.37 -10.00
C VAL A 52 -15.19 -1.29 -8.78
N SER A 53 -13.90 -1.11 -9.00
CA SER A 53 -12.96 -0.77 -7.92
C SER A 53 -12.99 0.73 -7.64
N PRO A 54 -13.09 1.17 -6.38
CA PRO A 54 -13.12 2.59 -6.06
C PRO A 54 -11.78 3.30 -6.28
N ILE A 55 -10.69 2.58 -6.48
CA ILE A 55 -9.32 3.12 -6.51
C ILE A 55 -9.12 4.21 -7.56
N ASN A 56 -9.64 4.02 -8.78
CA ASN A 56 -9.47 5.00 -9.86
C ASN A 56 -10.23 6.30 -9.55
N GLN A 57 -11.45 6.21 -9.02
CA GLN A 57 -12.19 7.42 -8.63
C GLN A 57 -11.52 8.14 -7.46
N GLN A 58 -11.03 7.40 -6.46
CA GLN A 58 -10.27 7.99 -5.35
C GLN A 58 -8.97 8.65 -5.82
N CYS A 59 -8.30 8.07 -6.83
CA CYS A 59 -7.14 8.73 -7.46
C CYS A 59 -7.53 10.03 -8.17
N ARG A 60 -8.65 10.08 -8.91
CA ARG A 60 -9.15 11.32 -9.54
C ARG A 60 -9.45 12.40 -8.50
N ASP A 61 -10.11 12.03 -7.41
CA ASP A 61 -10.45 12.95 -6.31
C ASP A 61 -9.17 13.49 -5.63
N LEU A 62 -8.19 12.62 -5.39
CA LEU A 62 -6.89 13.00 -4.85
C LEU A 62 -6.13 13.95 -5.81
N LEU A 63 -6.14 13.65 -7.11
CA LEU A 63 -5.53 14.51 -8.13
C LEU A 63 -6.16 15.89 -8.17
N ALA A 64 -7.49 15.97 -8.06
CA ALA A 64 -8.19 17.26 -8.00
C ALA A 64 -7.76 18.07 -6.77
N ALA A 65 -7.65 17.40 -5.60
CA ALA A 65 -7.18 18.04 -4.37
C ALA A 65 -5.71 18.50 -4.48
N ILE A 66 -4.82 17.70 -5.06
CA ILE A 66 -3.41 18.06 -5.29
C ILE A 66 -3.30 19.26 -6.23
N ARG A 67 -4.05 19.27 -7.35
CA ARG A 67 -4.08 20.39 -8.30
C ARG A 67 -4.54 21.69 -7.68
N ALA A 68 -5.45 21.64 -6.72
CA ALA A 68 -5.89 22.80 -5.96
C ALA A 68 -4.84 23.25 -4.92
N ALA A 69 -4.17 22.31 -4.26
CA ALA A 69 -3.23 22.61 -3.19
C ALA A 69 -1.87 23.14 -3.68
N PHE A 70 -1.38 22.69 -4.82
CA PHE A 70 -0.04 23.06 -5.31
C PHE A 70 0.12 24.55 -5.53
N PRO A 71 -0.75 25.28 -6.26
CA PRO A 71 -0.62 26.72 -6.42
C PRO A 71 -0.68 27.47 -5.09
N ALA A 72 -1.60 27.07 -4.20
CA ALA A 72 -1.71 27.65 -2.86
C ALA A 72 -0.45 27.47 -2.02
N SER A 73 0.37 26.49 -2.37
CA SER A 73 1.64 26.16 -1.72
C SER A 73 2.85 26.68 -2.48
N GLY A 74 2.68 27.49 -3.53
CA GLY A 74 3.77 27.99 -4.37
C GLY A 74 4.44 26.95 -5.26
N LEU A 75 3.80 25.79 -5.48
CA LEU A 75 4.25 24.78 -6.42
C LEU A 75 3.54 24.97 -7.77
N SER A 76 4.31 25.11 -8.85
CA SER A 76 3.80 25.24 -10.21
C SER A 76 4.22 24.03 -11.05
N LEU A 77 3.73 22.86 -10.65
CA LEU A 77 4.02 21.59 -11.33
C LEU A 77 2.75 21.04 -11.97
N PRO A 78 2.71 20.76 -13.28
CA PRO A 78 1.67 19.97 -13.89
C PRO A 78 1.56 18.59 -13.23
N VAL A 79 0.33 18.11 -13.06
CA VAL A 79 0.04 16.88 -12.31
C VAL A 79 -0.46 15.81 -13.26
N TYR A 80 0.30 14.73 -13.34
CA TYR A 80 0.02 13.53 -14.14
C TYR A 80 -0.39 12.36 -13.26
N TRP A 81 -1.06 11.36 -13.84
CA TRP A 81 -1.45 10.13 -13.17
C TRP A 81 -1.33 8.93 -14.10
N GLY A 82 -0.72 7.87 -13.62
CA GLY A 82 -0.60 6.60 -14.32
C GLY A 82 -0.74 5.43 -13.38
N ASN A 83 -1.38 4.36 -13.86
CA ASN A 83 -1.56 3.11 -13.13
C ASN A 83 -0.65 2.01 -13.67
N ARG A 84 -0.32 1.09 -12.78
CA ARG A 84 0.48 -0.10 -13.12
C ARG A 84 -0.31 -1.13 -13.93
N ASN A 85 -1.56 -1.37 -13.55
CA ASN A 85 -2.30 -2.55 -13.99
C ASN A 85 -3.58 -2.23 -14.78
N TRP A 86 -3.98 -0.97 -14.86
CA TRP A 86 -5.18 -0.56 -15.59
C TRP A 86 -5.04 0.86 -16.15
N THR A 87 -6.00 1.26 -16.98
CA THR A 87 -6.01 2.62 -17.56
C THR A 87 -6.25 3.71 -16.49
N PRO A 88 -5.63 4.91 -16.66
CA PRO A 88 -4.58 5.25 -17.62
C PRO A 88 -3.28 4.51 -17.29
N TYR A 89 -2.72 3.82 -18.28
CA TYR A 89 -1.48 3.06 -18.04
C TYR A 89 -0.28 3.98 -17.82
N LEU A 90 0.62 3.56 -16.92
CA LEU A 90 1.83 4.31 -16.58
C LEU A 90 2.67 4.62 -17.83
N THR A 91 2.85 3.68 -18.74
CA THR A 91 3.59 3.88 -19.99
C THR A 91 2.97 4.97 -20.85
N ASP A 92 1.62 5.00 -20.98
CA ASP A 92 0.94 6.04 -21.75
C ASP A 92 1.07 7.41 -21.10
N THR A 93 1.03 7.45 -19.78
CA THR A 93 1.26 8.69 -19.02
C THR A 93 2.69 9.20 -19.21
N VAL A 94 3.69 8.32 -19.14
CA VAL A 94 5.10 8.70 -19.39
C VAL A 94 5.29 9.19 -20.84
N ARG A 95 4.59 8.60 -21.80
CA ARG A 95 4.60 9.04 -23.21
C ARG A 95 3.98 10.43 -23.36
N ALA A 96 2.87 10.69 -22.69
CA ALA A 96 2.24 12.03 -22.67
C ALA A 96 3.17 13.06 -22.05
N MET A 97 3.79 12.76 -20.91
CA MET A 97 4.77 13.63 -20.28
C MET A 97 5.95 13.97 -21.21
N ALA A 98 6.46 12.97 -21.94
CA ALA A 98 7.53 13.18 -22.95
C ALA A 98 7.06 14.09 -24.09
N ALA A 99 5.82 13.91 -24.58
CA ALA A 99 5.23 14.75 -25.62
C ALA A 99 5.02 16.19 -25.15
N ASP A 100 4.68 16.40 -23.88
CA ASP A 100 4.55 17.72 -23.24
C ASP A 100 5.92 18.37 -22.92
N GLY A 101 7.02 17.68 -23.22
CA GLY A 101 8.38 18.20 -23.05
C GLY A 101 8.93 18.09 -21.63
N VAL A 102 8.26 17.36 -20.73
CA VAL A 102 8.76 17.12 -19.36
C VAL A 102 10.11 16.39 -19.42
N LYS A 103 11.07 16.89 -18.66
CA LYS A 103 12.43 16.31 -18.56
C LYS A 103 12.65 15.58 -17.25
N ARG A 104 12.03 16.08 -16.17
CA ARG A 104 12.17 15.48 -14.85
C ARG A 104 10.90 15.59 -14.02
N ALA A 105 10.43 14.48 -13.49
CA ALA A 105 9.25 14.44 -12.63
C ALA A 105 9.58 13.88 -11.24
N VAL A 106 8.86 14.41 -10.24
CA VAL A 106 8.79 13.81 -8.91
C VAL A 106 7.55 12.93 -8.83
N ALA A 107 7.70 11.68 -8.38
CA ALA A 107 6.61 10.72 -8.34
C ALA A 107 6.25 10.31 -6.90
N LEU A 108 4.95 10.41 -6.56
CA LEU A 108 4.37 9.75 -5.39
C LEU A 108 3.71 8.44 -5.84
N VAL A 109 4.04 7.34 -5.15
CA VAL A 109 3.32 6.07 -5.33
C VAL A 109 2.26 5.93 -4.23
N THR A 110 1.10 5.36 -4.55
CA THR A 110 0.00 5.16 -3.58
C THR A 110 0.27 3.97 -2.65
N SER A 111 1.49 3.91 -2.13
CA SER A 111 1.95 2.91 -1.17
C SER A 111 2.97 3.53 -0.22
N ALA A 112 2.72 3.41 1.08
CA ALA A 112 3.45 4.15 2.12
C ALA A 112 4.66 3.40 2.67
N TYR A 113 4.76 2.10 2.45
CA TYR A 113 5.66 1.18 3.15
C TYR A 113 6.79 0.64 2.28
N SER A 114 7.80 0.06 2.96
CA SER A 114 8.93 -0.60 2.33
C SER A 114 8.65 -2.10 2.15
N SER A 115 8.46 -2.54 0.91
CA SER A 115 8.46 -3.95 0.53
C SER A 115 8.74 -4.07 -0.96
N TYR A 116 8.90 -5.29 -1.47
CA TYR A 116 8.99 -5.47 -2.92
C TYR A 116 7.76 -4.88 -3.63
N SER A 117 6.56 -5.30 -3.24
CA SER A 117 5.30 -4.88 -3.89
C SER A 117 4.95 -3.41 -3.66
N SER A 118 5.34 -2.85 -2.51
CA SER A 118 5.00 -1.47 -2.11
C SER A 118 6.00 -0.43 -2.60
N CYS A 119 7.28 -0.79 -2.74
CA CYS A 119 8.35 0.15 -3.06
C CYS A 119 9.10 -0.24 -4.33
N ARG A 120 9.78 -1.40 -4.34
CA ARG A 120 10.68 -1.81 -5.40
C ARG A 120 9.97 -2.04 -6.73
N GLN A 121 8.87 -2.73 -6.72
CA GLN A 121 8.11 -3.04 -7.92
C GLN A 121 7.58 -1.76 -8.61
N TYR A 122 7.24 -0.70 -7.86
CA TYR A 122 6.89 0.59 -8.45
C TYR A 122 8.07 1.25 -9.16
N LEU A 123 9.28 1.14 -8.61
CA LEU A 123 10.50 1.61 -9.31
C LEU A 123 10.74 0.84 -10.61
N GLU A 124 10.61 -0.48 -10.57
CA GLU A 124 10.75 -1.35 -11.75
C GLU A 124 9.70 -1.04 -12.82
N ASP A 125 8.46 -0.75 -12.42
CA ASP A 125 7.37 -0.36 -13.34
C ASP A 125 7.63 1.01 -13.97
N ILE A 126 8.15 1.97 -13.21
CA ILE A 126 8.55 3.29 -13.72
C ILE A 126 9.70 3.13 -14.73
N GLU A 127 10.74 2.37 -14.41
CA GLU A 127 11.86 2.15 -15.31
C GLU A 127 11.45 1.40 -16.58
N ARG A 128 10.55 0.42 -16.48
CA ARG A 128 9.99 -0.29 -17.64
C ARG A 128 9.22 0.68 -18.55
N ALA A 129 8.34 1.51 -17.98
CA ALA A 129 7.59 2.51 -18.73
C ALA A 129 8.51 3.51 -19.44
N ARG A 130 9.59 3.96 -18.77
CA ARG A 130 10.60 4.83 -19.35
C ARG A 130 11.37 4.16 -20.49
N ALA A 131 11.77 2.89 -20.30
CA ALA A 131 12.47 2.12 -21.33
C ALA A 131 11.62 1.92 -22.59
N GLU A 132 10.30 1.69 -22.42
CA GLU A 132 9.36 1.53 -23.52
C GLU A 132 9.15 2.84 -24.31
N VAL A 133 9.12 3.98 -23.63
CA VAL A 133 9.02 5.30 -24.28
C VAL A 133 10.35 5.71 -24.94
N GLY A 134 11.46 5.23 -24.40
CA GLY A 134 12.80 5.46 -24.95
C GLY A 134 13.45 6.78 -24.53
N PRO A 135 14.40 7.32 -25.30
CA PRO A 135 15.27 8.45 -24.90
C PRO A 135 14.53 9.75 -24.57
N ALA A 136 13.29 9.91 -25.05
CA ALA A 136 12.48 11.09 -24.76
C ALA A 136 11.81 11.03 -23.36
N ALA A 137 11.80 9.86 -22.72
CA ALA A 137 11.16 9.67 -21.43
C ALA A 137 11.79 10.55 -20.34
N PRO A 138 10.99 11.23 -19.50
CA PRO A 138 11.51 12.02 -18.40
C PRO A 138 12.26 11.15 -17.39
N ARG A 139 13.24 11.74 -16.70
CA ARG A 139 13.74 11.17 -15.46
C ARG A 139 12.63 11.25 -14.40
N ILE A 140 12.37 10.16 -13.67
CA ILE A 140 11.32 10.11 -12.66
C ILE A 140 11.93 9.69 -11.33
N ASP A 141 11.88 10.60 -10.36
CA ASP A 141 12.43 10.39 -9.02
C ASP A 141 11.27 10.10 -8.05
N LYS A 142 11.26 8.90 -7.44
CA LYS A 142 10.21 8.48 -6.51
C LYS A 142 10.43 9.12 -5.13
N ILE A 143 9.35 9.61 -4.51
CA ILE A 143 9.30 10.05 -3.12
C ILE A 143 9.57 8.84 -2.18
N ARG A 144 10.20 9.12 -1.04
CA ARG A 144 10.46 8.12 0.01
C ARG A 144 9.18 7.49 0.58
N PRO A 145 9.23 6.33 1.25
CA PRO A 145 8.14 5.86 2.08
C PRO A 145 7.72 6.91 3.11
N PHE A 146 6.41 6.97 3.39
CA PHE A 146 5.83 8.04 4.23
C PHE A 146 4.92 7.51 5.35
N PHE A 147 5.07 6.23 5.70
CA PHE A 147 4.23 5.50 6.66
C PHE A 147 4.12 6.16 8.04
N ASN A 148 5.13 6.90 8.48
CA ASN A 148 5.15 7.59 9.78
C ASN A 148 4.99 9.11 9.68
N HIS A 149 4.70 9.63 8.47
CA HIS A 149 4.50 11.06 8.30
C HIS A 149 3.20 11.51 9.02
N PRO A 150 3.21 12.62 9.77
CA PRO A 150 2.02 13.10 10.48
C PRO A 150 0.78 13.23 9.59
N GLY A 151 0.95 13.70 8.35
CA GLY A 151 -0.14 13.83 7.38
C GLY A 151 -0.66 12.51 6.81
N PHE A 152 0.04 11.38 7.01
CA PHE A 152 -0.47 10.03 6.75
C PHE A 152 -1.18 9.45 7.97
N ILE A 153 -0.68 9.72 9.17
CA ILE A 153 -1.21 9.21 10.43
C ILE A 153 -2.52 9.90 10.83
N GLU A 154 -2.60 11.24 10.71
CA GLU A 154 -3.78 12.00 11.15
C GLU A 154 -5.09 11.59 10.45
N PRO A 155 -5.15 11.36 9.13
CA PRO A 155 -6.36 10.84 8.48
C PRO A 155 -6.88 9.54 9.11
N PHE A 156 -5.98 8.61 9.43
CA PHE A 156 -6.35 7.37 10.09
C PHE A 156 -6.82 7.60 11.53
N ALA A 157 -6.14 8.45 12.27
CA ALA A 157 -6.58 8.79 13.63
C ALA A 157 -7.97 9.43 13.63
N ALA A 158 -8.23 10.37 12.72
CA ALA A 158 -9.52 11.01 12.56
C ALA A 158 -10.62 10.01 12.16
N SER A 159 -10.35 9.14 11.18
CA SER A 159 -11.31 8.11 10.75
C SER A 159 -11.52 7.02 11.81
N THR A 160 -10.53 6.69 12.61
CA THR A 160 -10.66 5.76 13.75
C THR A 160 -11.58 6.37 14.82
N ARG A 161 -11.41 7.65 15.17
CA ARG A 161 -12.34 8.35 16.10
C ARG A 161 -13.76 8.36 15.54
N ALA A 162 -13.92 8.62 14.25
CA ALA A 162 -15.23 8.59 13.59
C ALA A 162 -15.85 7.19 13.63
N ALA A 163 -15.08 6.14 13.35
CA ALA A 163 -15.53 4.75 13.42
C ALA A 163 -15.92 4.35 14.86
N LEU A 164 -15.10 4.69 15.85
CA LEU A 164 -15.44 4.48 17.26
C LEU A 164 -16.77 5.12 17.62
N ALA A 165 -17.03 6.32 17.13
CA ALA A 165 -18.28 7.05 17.41
C ALA A 165 -19.54 6.36 16.82
N THR A 166 -19.40 5.48 15.83
CA THR A 166 -20.52 4.69 15.28
C THR A 166 -20.90 3.49 16.13
N LEU A 167 -20.00 3.01 16.99
CA LEU A 167 -20.29 1.91 17.90
C LEU A 167 -21.27 2.33 19.00
N PRO A 168 -22.08 1.41 19.54
CA PRO A 168 -22.87 1.66 20.74
C PRO A 168 -22.02 2.24 21.89
N ALA A 169 -22.55 3.20 22.64
CA ALA A 169 -21.80 3.91 23.67
C ALA A 169 -21.12 3.00 24.71
N ASN A 170 -21.80 1.91 25.10
CA ASN A 170 -21.31 0.93 26.06
C ASN A 170 -20.23 -0.03 25.52
N LEU A 171 -19.83 0.13 24.26
CA LEU A 171 -18.80 -0.68 23.60
C LEU A 171 -17.58 0.14 23.16
N ARG A 172 -17.71 1.48 23.12
CA ARG A 172 -16.67 2.36 22.55
C ARG A 172 -15.37 2.32 23.32
N ASP A 173 -15.44 2.48 24.63
CA ASP A 173 -14.27 2.66 25.49
C ASP A 173 -13.42 1.39 25.59
N ASP A 174 -14.05 0.22 25.42
CA ASP A 174 -13.39 -1.09 25.43
C ASP A 174 -13.13 -1.67 24.04
N ALA A 175 -13.41 -0.92 22.97
CA ALA A 175 -13.22 -1.41 21.61
C ALA A 175 -11.76 -1.69 21.32
N HIS A 176 -11.47 -2.84 20.71
CA HIS A 176 -10.13 -3.23 20.27
C HIS A 176 -9.86 -2.66 18.87
N LEU A 177 -8.73 -1.99 18.67
CA LEU A 177 -8.31 -1.48 17.37
C LEU A 177 -7.55 -2.58 16.62
N VAL A 178 -8.07 -3.01 15.47
CA VAL A 178 -7.42 -4.02 14.62
C VAL A 178 -6.87 -3.32 13.38
N PHE A 179 -5.57 -3.10 13.35
CA PHE A 179 -4.91 -2.54 12.17
C PHE A 179 -4.71 -3.63 11.12
N THR A 180 -4.96 -3.31 9.85
CA THR A 180 -4.80 -4.30 8.78
C THR A 180 -3.89 -3.83 7.65
N ALA A 181 -3.21 -4.80 7.05
CA ALA A 181 -2.38 -4.63 5.86
C ALA A 181 -2.46 -5.88 4.97
N HIS A 182 -2.03 -5.76 3.71
CA HIS A 182 -1.93 -6.91 2.83
C HIS A 182 -0.90 -7.91 3.37
N SER A 183 -1.29 -9.17 3.50
CA SER A 183 -0.35 -10.25 3.82
C SER A 183 0.64 -10.42 2.67
N ILE A 184 1.91 -10.53 2.99
CA ILE A 184 2.98 -10.85 2.05
C ILE A 184 3.76 -12.07 2.55
N PRO A 185 4.50 -12.78 1.69
CA PRO A 185 5.38 -13.85 2.14
C PRO A 185 6.37 -13.37 3.21
N VAL A 186 6.53 -14.17 4.27
CA VAL A 186 7.46 -13.86 5.38
C VAL A 186 8.87 -13.53 4.86
N ALA A 187 9.38 -14.32 3.91
CA ALA A 187 10.69 -14.06 3.32
C ALA A 187 10.77 -12.71 2.58
N MET A 188 9.66 -12.24 1.99
CA MET A 188 9.58 -10.94 1.34
C MET A 188 9.53 -9.81 2.37
N ALA A 189 8.81 -10.01 3.48
CA ALA A 189 8.80 -9.06 4.59
C ALA A 189 10.20 -8.87 5.18
N GLN A 190 10.92 -9.96 5.42
CA GLN A 190 12.30 -9.96 5.92
C GLN A 190 13.31 -9.32 4.95
N ALA A 191 13.05 -9.37 3.64
CA ALA A 191 13.87 -8.71 2.63
C ALA A 191 13.51 -7.23 2.40
N SER A 192 12.57 -6.69 3.17
CA SER A 192 12.10 -5.29 3.05
C SER A 192 13.06 -4.32 3.75
N GLY A 193 13.18 -3.12 3.16
CA GLY A 193 14.06 -2.08 3.66
C GLY A 193 15.54 -2.25 3.25
N PRO A 194 16.39 -1.27 3.58
CA PRO A 194 17.82 -1.35 3.33
C PRO A 194 18.43 -2.43 4.24
N GLN A 195 19.12 -3.40 3.66
CA GLN A 195 19.89 -4.39 4.40
C GLN A 195 21.07 -3.69 5.09
N MET A 196 21.16 -3.76 6.39
CA MET A 196 22.34 -3.27 7.11
C MET A 196 23.53 -4.15 6.72
N ARG A 197 24.61 -3.55 6.20
CA ARG A 197 25.86 -4.26 5.90
C ARG A 197 26.45 -4.79 7.21
N GLY A 198 26.28 -6.10 7.48
CA GLY A 198 26.88 -6.72 8.64
C GLY A 198 26.17 -8.00 9.11
N ALA A 199 24.92 -8.23 8.74
CA ALA A 199 24.24 -9.49 9.02
C ALA A 199 24.60 -10.50 7.90
N GLY A 200 25.67 -11.27 8.08
CA GLY A 200 26.04 -12.35 7.17
C GLY A 200 24.94 -13.42 7.06
N PRO A 201 24.82 -14.12 5.92
CA PRO A 201 23.91 -15.24 5.76
C PRO A 201 24.49 -16.45 6.51
N GLY A 202 24.10 -16.64 7.76
CA GLY A 202 24.68 -17.75 8.55
C GLY A 202 24.01 -17.99 9.90
N GLY A 203 22.70 -18.01 9.95
CA GLY A 203 21.94 -18.48 11.10
C GLY A 203 21.12 -19.69 10.72
N THR A 204 21.70 -20.89 10.81
CA THR A 204 20.97 -22.17 10.84
C THR A 204 20.30 -22.31 12.20
N GLY A 205 19.09 -21.78 12.35
CA GLY A 205 18.28 -21.92 13.54
C GLY A 205 16.86 -21.49 13.22
N GLY A 206 15.92 -22.43 13.24
CA GLY A 206 14.51 -22.22 12.94
C GLY A 206 13.85 -21.20 13.87
N GLY A 207 13.54 -20.06 13.34
CA GLY A 207 12.90 -18.92 13.96
C GLY A 207 13.65 -17.67 13.54
N SER A 208 13.18 -17.03 12.45
CA SER A 208 13.71 -15.71 12.09
C SER A 208 13.47 -14.78 13.26
N PRO A 209 14.49 -14.02 13.71
CA PRO A 209 14.25 -12.99 14.71
C PRO A 209 13.19 -12.02 14.16
N PRO A 210 12.29 -11.53 15.01
CA PRO A 210 11.41 -10.44 14.61
C PRO A 210 12.28 -9.32 14.05
N CYS A 211 11.74 -8.61 13.02
CA CYS A 211 12.41 -7.42 12.51
C CYS A 211 12.59 -6.45 13.67
N THR A 212 13.81 -6.38 14.19
CA THR A 212 14.19 -5.47 15.29
C THR A 212 14.76 -4.20 14.70
N GLU A 213 14.81 -3.13 15.49
CA GLU A 213 15.48 -1.87 15.11
C GLU A 213 16.94 -2.10 14.65
N GLU A 214 17.58 -3.16 15.16
CA GLU A 214 18.95 -3.55 14.80
C GLU A 214 19.07 -4.22 13.41
N THR A 215 17.99 -4.80 12.87
CA THR A 215 17.98 -5.51 11.60
C THR A 215 17.54 -4.67 10.39
N GLY A 216 17.24 -3.39 10.61
CA GLY A 216 16.77 -2.48 9.58
C GLY A 216 15.23 -2.43 9.49
N ARG A 217 14.71 -1.38 8.86
CA ARG A 217 13.25 -1.17 8.71
C ARG A 217 12.69 -2.23 7.80
N CYS A 218 11.82 -3.08 8.30
CA CYS A 218 11.07 -4.04 7.53
C CYS A 218 9.58 -3.66 7.46
N TYR A 219 8.86 -4.27 6.54
CA TYR A 219 7.44 -4.03 6.32
C TYR A 219 6.60 -4.11 7.61
N VAL A 220 6.86 -5.12 8.45
CA VAL A 220 6.13 -5.33 9.71
C VAL A 220 6.45 -4.23 10.72
N ALA A 221 7.72 -3.85 10.86
CA ALA A 221 8.13 -2.79 11.78
C ALA A 221 7.52 -1.43 11.40
N GLU A 222 7.53 -1.09 10.11
CA GLU A 222 6.89 0.13 9.61
C GLU A 222 5.38 0.15 9.85
N LEU A 223 4.69 -0.99 9.64
CA LEU A 223 3.27 -1.14 9.94
C LEU A 223 2.98 -0.99 11.44
N THR A 224 3.82 -1.61 12.29
CA THR A 224 3.69 -1.53 13.75
C THR A 224 3.89 -0.10 14.25
N GLU A 225 4.90 0.62 13.73
CA GLU A 225 5.14 2.04 14.05
C GLU A 225 3.93 2.89 13.65
N ALA A 226 3.42 2.73 12.43
CA ALA A 226 2.26 3.48 11.96
C ALA A 226 1.00 3.17 12.80
N ALA A 227 0.75 1.90 13.10
CA ALA A 227 -0.39 1.48 13.93
C ALA A 227 -0.32 2.10 15.33
N GLY A 228 0.85 2.06 15.99
CA GLY A 228 1.06 2.68 17.29
C GLY A 228 0.82 4.18 17.28
N LEU A 229 1.35 4.89 16.26
CA LEU A 229 1.14 6.33 16.09
C LEU A 229 -0.34 6.70 15.87
N VAL A 230 -1.09 5.87 15.12
CA VAL A 230 -2.53 6.06 14.93
C VAL A 230 -3.28 5.79 16.22
N ALA A 231 -3.00 4.69 16.92
CA ALA A 231 -3.66 4.33 18.18
C ALA A 231 -3.48 5.43 19.24
N GLU A 232 -2.26 5.95 19.38
CA GLU A 232 -1.97 7.05 20.29
C GLU A 232 -2.82 8.30 19.96
N ARG A 233 -2.86 8.70 18.67
CA ARG A 233 -3.59 9.90 18.26
C ARG A 233 -5.12 9.72 18.24
N ALA A 234 -5.59 8.51 18.03
CA ALA A 234 -7.03 8.22 17.98
C ALA A 234 -7.68 8.23 19.37
N GLY A 235 -7.01 7.69 20.38
CA GLY A 235 -7.59 7.52 21.71
C GLY A 235 -6.61 7.70 22.87
N GLY A 236 -5.48 8.41 22.67
CA GLY A 236 -4.48 8.61 23.73
C GLY A 236 -3.84 7.32 24.22
N GLY A 237 -3.83 6.26 23.40
CA GLY A 237 -3.25 4.96 23.75
C GLY A 237 -4.09 4.13 24.73
N THR A 238 -5.35 4.49 24.99
CA THR A 238 -6.23 3.77 25.94
C THR A 238 -6.84 2.49 25.37
N HIS A 239 -7.03 2.43 24.02
CA HIS A 239 -7.54 1.25 23.37
C HIS A 239 -6.47 0.17 23.18
N PRO A 240 -6.75 -1.09 23.50
CA PRO A 240 -5.86 -2.17 23.08
C PRO A 240 -5.85 -2.26 21.55
N TRP A 241 -4.70 -2.62 20.99
CA TRP A 241 -4.60 -2.74 19.55
C TRP A 241 -3.70 -3.90 19.11
N THR A 242 -3.96 -4.39 17.91
CA THR A 242 -3.19 -5.45 17.25
C THR A 242 -3.07 -5.19 15.76
N LEU A 243 -2.08 -5.85 15.13
CA LEU A 243 -1.90 -5.89 13.69
C LEU A 243 -2.32 -7.26 13.16
N ALA A 244 -3.18 -7.28 12.15
CA ALA A 244 -3.63 -8.46 11.42
C ALA A 244 -3.44 -8.25 9.91
N TYR A 245 -3.60 -9.31 9.14
CA TYR A 245 -3.35 -9.27 7.70
C TYR A 245 -4.55 -9.79 6.92
N GLN A 246 -4.63 -9.41 5.65
CA GLN A 246 -5.69 -9.78 4.72
C GLN A 246 -5.12 -10.15 3.35
N SER A 247 -5.97 -10.63 2.46
CA SER A 247 -5.68 -10.80 1.02
C SER A 247 -4.53 -11.77 0.72
N ARG A 248 -4.35 -12.82 1.53
CA ARG A 248 -3.37 -13.87 1.25
C ARG A 248 -3.66 -14.51 -0.12
N SER A 249 -2.74 -14.37 -1.07
CA SER A 249 -2.96 -14.79 -2.47
C SER A 249 -2.04 -15.91 -2.96
N GLY A 250 -1.18 -16.45 -2.11
CA GLY A 250 -0.18 -17.44 -2.50
C GLY A 250 -0.51 -18.87 -2.05
N PRO A 251 0.32 -19.85 -2.49
CA PRO A 251 0.15 -21.24 -2.13
C PRO A 251 0.38 -21.47 -0.64
N GLY A 252 -0.34 -22.44 -0.05
CA GLY A 252 -0.21 -22.83 1.36
C GLY A 252 1.17 -23.35 1.77
N SER A 253 2.00 -23.75 0.80
CA SER A 253 3.37 -24.21 1.03
C SER A 253 4.38 -23.12 1.39
N GLN A 254 4.01 -21.85 1.23
CA GLN A 254 4.86 -20.72 1.58
C GLN A 254 4.30 -20.01 2.82
N PRO A 255 5.11 -19.73 3.86
CA PRO A 255 4.69 -18.91 4.99
C PRO A 255 4.35 -17.47 4.57
N TRP A 256 3.20 -17.00 5.02
CA TRP A 256 2.73 -15.62 4.85
C TRP A 256 2.63 -14.94 6.20
N LEU A 257 2.54 -13.62 6.21
CA LEU A 257 2.30 -12.88 7.45
C LEU A 257 0.93 -13.22 8.03
N GLU A 258 0.89 -13.45 9.32
CA GLU A 258 -0.28 -13.85 10.12
C GLU A 258 -0.38 -12.95 11.36
N PRO A 259 -1.56 -12.91 12.05
CA PRO A 259 -2.80 -13.67 11.77
C PRO A 259 -3.61 -13.09 10.59
N ASP A 260 -4.44 -13.94 9.93
CA ASP A 260 -5.51 -13.46 9.06
C ASP A 260 -6.54 -12.71 9.89
N ILE A 261 -7.15 -11.65 9.32
CA ILE A 261 -8.11 -10.80 10.04
C ILE A 261 -9.29 -11.60 10.61
N ARG A 262 -9.83 -12.56 9.87
CA ARG A 262 -11.01 -13.35 10.30
C ARG A 262 -10.65 -14.28 11.46
N ASP A 263 -9.50 -14.96 11.37
CA ASP A 263 -8.99 -15.81 12.46
C ASP A 263 -8.74 -14.97 13.72
N HIS A 264 -8.17 -13.77 13.53
CA HIS A 264 -7.89 -12.85 14.62
C HIS A 264 -9.16 -12.34 15.34
N LEU A 265 -10.22 -12.03 14.58
CA LEU A 265 -11.53 -11.68 15.16
C LEU A 265 -12.08 -12.83 16.03
N GLY A 266 -11.89 -14.09 15.58
CA GLY A 266 -12.26 -15.26 16.34
C GLY A 266 -11.50 -15.38 17.68
N GLU A 267 -10.21 -15.10 17.70
CA GLU A 267 -9.40 -15.11 18.92
C GLU A 267 -9.77 -13.95 19.87
N LEU A 268 -10.01 -12.75 19.32
CA LEU A 268 -10.48 -11.62 20.12
C LEU A 268 -11.84 -11.90 20.78
N SER A 269 -12.78 -12.49 20.06
CA SER A 269 -14.08 -12.89 20.63
C SER A 269 -13.91 -13.89 21.77
N LYS A 270 -13.08 -14.93 21.61
CA LYS A 270 -12.79 -15.92 22.68
C LYS A 270 -12.15 -15.27 23.91
N SER A 271 -11.36 -14.21 23.73
CA SER A 271 -10.73 -13.47 24.84
C SER A 271 -11.67 -12.49 25.55
N GLY A 272 -12.93 -12.38 25.12
CA GLY A 272 -13.94 -11.53 25.74
C GLY A 272 -14.05 -10.13 25.13
N THR A 273 -13.38 -9.84 24.02
CA THR A 273 -13.57 -8.60 23.26
C THR A 273 -15.02 -8.52 22.80
N ARG A 274 -15.63 -7.35 22.93
CA ARG A 274 -17.05 -7.13 22.59
C ARG A 274 -17.24 -6.27 21.33
N ALA A 275 -16.24 -5.47 20.97
CA ALA A 275 -16.27 -4.63 19.78
C ALA A 275 -14.87 -4.42 19.20
N VAL A 276 -14.82 -4.23 17.90
CA VAL A 276 -13.60 -3.95 17.16
C VAL A 276 -13.78 -2.76 16.23
N VAL A 277 -12.71 -1.98 16.06
CA VAL A 277 -12.57 -1.03 14.94
C VAL A 277 -11.44 -1.52 14.05
N VAL A 278 -11.76 -1.79 12.78
CA VAL A 278 -10.78 -2.24 11.79
C VAL A 278 -10.22 -1.05 11.05
N ILE A 279 -8.89 -0.91 11.03
CA ILE A 279 -8.19 0.23 10.44
C ILE A 279 -7.25 -0.28 9.33
N PRO A 280 -7.55 0.00 8.04
CA PRO A 280 -6.75 -0.48 6.91
C PRO A 280 -5.48 0.35 6.72
N VAL A 281 -4.60 0.38 7.75
CA VAL A 281 -3.41 1.23 7.79
C VAL A 281 -2.43 0.93 6.66
N GLY A 282 -2.42 -0.28 6.13
CA GLY A 282 -1.59 -0.71 5.01
C GLY A 282 -1.95 -0.10 3.65
N PHE A 283 -3.04 0.69 3.56
CA PHE A 283 -3.61 1.13 2.30
C PHE A 283 -3.85 2.65 2.26
N VAL A 284 -3.49 3.27 1.13
CA VAL A 284 -3.70 4.72 0.91
C VAL A 284 -5.13 5.01 0.45
N SER A 285 -5.74 4.06 -0.24
CA SER A 285 -7.09 4.17 -0.81
C SER A 285 -7.81 2.84 -0.73
N ASP A 286 -9.14 2.88 -0.72
CA ASP A 286 -9.94 1.68 -0.84
C ASP A 286 -9.77 1.07 -2.24
N HIS A 287 -9.71 -0.22 -2.30
CA HIS A 287 -9.78 -1.04 -3.50
C HIS A 287 -10.58 -2.33 -3.20
N MET A 288 -10.70 -3.22 -4.16
CA MET A 288 -11.56 -4.38 -4.00
C MET A 288 -11.16 -5.27 -2.82
N GLU A 289 -9.86 -5.49 -2.58
CA GLU A 289 -9.40 -6.29 -1.45
C GLU A 289 -9.77 -5.65 -0.10
N VAL A 290 -9.69 -4.31 0.04
CA VAL A 290 -10.18 -3.61 1.24
C VAL A 290 -11.69 -3.75 1.37
N ARG A 291 -12.44 -3.55 0.29
CA ARG A 291 -13.91 -3.62 0.31
C ARG A 291 -14.40 -5.04 0.58
N HIS A 292 -13.87 -6.03 -0.12
CA HIS A 292 -14.29 -7.41 0.03
C HIS A 292 -13.84 -8.00 1.37
N ASP A 293 -12.54 -7.92 1.67
CA ASP A 293 -11.99 -8.61 2.84
C ASP A 293 -12.44 -7.95 4.15
N LEU A 294 -12.65 -6.62 4.17
CA LEU A 294 -12.99 -5.90 5.39
C LEU A 294 -14.47 -5.53 5.50
N ASP A 295 -15.10 -4.99 4.42
CA ASP A 295 -16.49 -4.55 4.48
C ASP A 295 -17.48 -5.71 4.31
N VAL A 296 -17.03 -6.88 3.78
CA VAL A 296 -17.85 -8.09 3.62
C VAL A 296 -17.36 -9.19 4.57
N GLU A 297 -16.23 -9.84 4.29
CA GLU A 297 -15.81 -11.04 5.01
C GLU A 297 -15.51 -10.79 6.50
N ALA A 298 -14.77 -9.74 6.85
CA ALA A 298 -14.48 -9.42 8.25
C ALA A 298 -15.73 -8.94 9.00
N ALA A 299 -16.59 -8.14 8.33
CA ALA A 299 -17.84 -7.67 8.91
C ALA A 299 -18.82 -8.85 9.18
N GLU A 300 -18.99 -9.78 8.22
CA GLU A 300 -19.80 -10.99 8.39
C GLU A 300 -19.22 -11.90 9.50
N THR A 301 -17.89 -12.02 9.56
CA THR A 301 -17.23 -12.76 10.64
C THR A 301 -17.52 -12.13 12.00
N ALA A 302 -17.39 -10.81 12.13
CA ALA A 302 -17.68 -10.09 13.37
C ALA A 302 -19.15 -10.26 13.78
N ASP A 303 -20.10 -10.14 12.83
CA ASP A 303 -21.54 -10.34 13.08
C ASP A 303 -21.81 -11.75 13.59
N SER A 304 -21.26 -12.78 12.95
CA SER A 304 -21.39 -14.19 13.36
C SER A 304 -20.86 -14.46 14.78
N LEU A 305 -19.87 -13.68 15.23
CA LEU A 305 -19.27 -13.75 16.55
C LEU A 305 -19.96 -12.84 17.59
N GLY A 306 -20.96 -12.04 17.18
CA GLY A 306 -21.63 -11.07 18.03
C GLY A 306 -20.76 -9.88 18.44
N LEU A 307 -19.73 -9.57 17.67
CA LEU A 307 -18.84 -8.43 17.89
C LEU A 307 -19.45 -7.14 17.31
N GLY A 308 -19.44 -6.06 18.08
CA GLY A 308 -19.60 -4.71 17.51
C GLY A 308 -18.50 -4.44 16.50
N PHE A 309 -18.86 -3.97 15.30
CA PHE A 309 -17.89 -3.78 14.21
C PHE A 309 -18.01 -2.39 13.61
N ALA A 310 -16.87 -1.74 13.40
CA ALA A 310 -16.78 -0.52 12.61
C ALA A 310 -15.45 -0.52 11.82
N ARG A 311 -15.45 0.10 10.62
CA ARG A 311 -14.23 0.25 9.80
C ARG A 311 -13.88 1.72 9.64
N ALA A 312 -12.63 2.07 9.93
CA ALA A 312 -12.06 3.38 9.67
C ALA A 312 -11.76 3.57 8.17
N ALA A 313 -12.03 4.75 7.63
CA ALA A 313 -11.75 5.07 6.24
C ALA A 313 -10.24 5.17 5.96
N THR A 314 -9.83 4.88 4.71
CA THR A 314 -8.49 5.18 4.20
C THR A 314 -8.28 6.69 4.04
N PRO A 315 -7.02 7.20 3.92
CA PRO A 315 -6.73 8.63 3.85
C PRO A 315 -7.46 9.40 2.75
N GLY A 316 -7.59 8.78 1.57
CA GLY A 316 -8.29 9.40 0.43
C GLY A 316 -7.80 10.81 0.12
N ARG A 317 -8.70 11.79 0.17
CA ARG A 317 -8.42 13.22 -0.05
C ARG A 317 -8.40 14.07 1.24
N HIS A 318 -8.14 13.44 2.37
CA HIS A 318 -8.08 14.17 3.64
C HIS A 318 -7.08 15.33 3.57
N PRO A 319 -7.42 16.55 4.07
CA PRO A 319 -6.55 17.73 3.93
C PRO A 319 -5.12 17.52 4.43
N ALA A 320 -4.94 16.81 5.55
CA ALA A 320 -3.60 16.49 6.08
C ALA A 320 -2.80 15.59 5.12
N PHE A 321 -3.45 14.66 4.42
CA PHE A 321 -2.79 13.80 3.44
C PHE A 321 -2.35 14.59 2.21
N VAL A 322 -3.17 15.50 1.73
CA VAL A 322 -2.84 16.40 0.62
C VAL A 322 -1.69 17.36 1.01
N SER A 323 -1.72 17.91 2.24
CA SER A 323 -0.61 18.73 2.77
C SER A 323 0.70 17.95 2.81
N MET A 324 0.68 16.72 3.31
CA MET A 324 1.84 15.82 3.30
C MET A 324 2.44 15.67 1.90
N ILE A 325 1.60 15.48 0.87
CA ILE A 325 2.10 15.34 -0.50
C ILE A 325 2.87 16.60 -0.90
N THR A 326 2.34 17.77 -0.59
CA THR A 326 3.01 19.05 -0.84
C THR A 326 4.34 19.16 -0.08
N GLU A 327 4.36 18.76 1.18
CA GLU A 327 5.56 18.77 2.03
C GLU A 327 6.63 17.82 1.50
N LEU A 328 6.28 16.59 1.12
CA LEU A 328 7.19 15.61 0.54
C LEU A 328 7.73 16.05 -0.83
N VAL A 329 6.93 16.73 -1.65
CA VAL A 329 7.41 17.32 -2.89
C VAL A 329 8.44 18.42 -2.60
N ARG A 330 8.17 19.33 -1.64
CA ARG A 330 9.11 20.37 -1.22
C ARG A 330 10.39 19.78 -0.63
N GLU A 331 10.28 18.78 0.22
CA GLU A 331 11.43 18.02 0.74
C GLU A 331 12.30 17.53 -0.42
N ARG A 332 11.67 16.94 -1.42
CA ARG A 332 12.40 16.43 -2.59
C ARG A 332 13.03 17.54 -3.44
N LEU A 333 12.36 18.68 -3.60
CA LEU A 333 12.89 19.84 -4.31
C LEU A 333 14.10 20.47 -3.62
N ALA A 334 14.17 20.38 -2.28
CA ALA A 334 15.27 20.93 -1.50
C ALA A 334 16.51 20.02 -1.44
N LEU A 335 16.39 18.73 -1.79
CA LEU A 335 17.51 17.80 -1.76
C LEU A 335 18.41 17.94 -3.00
N PRO A 336 19.75 17.78 -2.85
CA PRO A 336 20.66 17.70 -3.98
C PRO A 336 20.38 16.44 -4.82
N ASP A 337 20.88 16.45 -6.06
CA ASP A 337 20.62 15.39 -7.05
C ASP A 337 21.12 14.01 -6.64
N ASP A 338 22.21 13.95 -5.90
CA ASP A 338 22.85 12.74 -5.39
C ASP A 338 22.23 12.20 -4.09
N ALA A 339 21.38 13.00 -3.44
CA ALA A 339 20.71 12.66 -2.17
C ALA A 339 19.27 12.18 -2.37
N VAL A 340 18.92 11.58 -3.53
CA VAL A 340 17.55 11.11 -3.79
C VAL A 340 17.21 9.91 -2.92
N PRO A 341 16.32 10.06 -1.90
CA PRO A 341 15.84 8.92 -1.13
C PRO A 341 15.13 7.92 -2.07
N GLY A 342 15.55 6.68 -2.05
CA GLY A 342 14.98 5.63 -2.90
C GLY A 342 15.72 5.37 -4.21
N GLN A 343 16.50 6.31 -4.76
CA GLN A 343 17.43 6.01 -5.85
C GLN A 343 18.78 5.48 -5.36
N ASN A 344 19.16 5.82 -4.13
CA ASN A 344 20.35 5.28 -3.47
C ASN A 344 20.04 4.05 -2.60
N CYS A 345 18.86 3.46 -2.75
CA CYS A 345 18.63 2.14 -2.17
C CYS A 345 19.63 1.17 -2.80
N PRO A 346 20.34 0.35 -2.00
CA PRO A 346 21.13 -0.75 -2.52
C PRO A 346 20.34 -1.57 -3.54
N ALA A 347 21.02 -2.16 -4.52
CA ALA A 347 20.34 -2.96 -5.56
C ALA A 347 19.52 -4.13 -4.98
N ASP A 348 19.85 -4.55 -3.79
CA ASP A 348 19.19 -5.61 -3.00
C ASP A 348 18.10 -5.10 -2.03
N CYS A 349 17.87 -3.79 -1.94
CA CYS A 349 16.80 -3.21 -1.11
C CYS A 349 15.42 -3.66 -1.60
N CYS A 350 14.60 -4.19 -0.69
CA CYS A 350 13.25 -4.67 -0.99
C CYS A 350 13.21 -5.66 -2.16
N ARG A 351 14.21 -6.56 -2.25
CA ARG A 351 14.33 -7.50 -3.36
C ARG A 351 13.15 -8.47 -3.42
N TYR A 352 12.83 -8.91 -4.63
CA TYR A 352 11.92 -10.03 -4.81
C TYR A 352 12.55 -11.31 -4.27
N VAL A 353 11.80 -12.02 -3.42
CA VAL A 353 12.17 -13.35 -2.94
C VAL A 353 11.23 -14.36 -3.60
N ALA A 354 11.78 -15.16 -4.51
CA ALA A 354 11.01 -16.18 -5.21
C ALA A 354 10.46 -17.22 -4.23
N VAL A 355 9.25 -17.71 -4.50
CA VAL A 355 8.67 -18.86 -3.80
C VAL A 355 9.54 -20.08 -4.08
N THR A 356 10.23 -20.59 -3.06
CA THR A 356 10.99 -21.84 -3.16
C THR A 356 10.00 -23.00 -3.29
N GLY A 357 9.82 -23.55 -4.49
CA GLY A 357 8.91 -24.66 -4.76
C GLY A 357 8.67 -24.97 -6.23
N ARG A 358 9.27 -24.21 -7.16
CA ARG A 358 9.32 -24.58 -8.58
C ARG A 358 10.74 -24.95 -8.97
N PRO A 359 10.97 -26.10 -9.64
CA PRO A 359 12.27 -26.40 -10.26
C PRO A 359 12.53 -25.33 -11.32
N GLY A 360 13.75 -24.80 -11.33
CA GLY A 360 14.17 -23.69 -12.16
C GLY A 360 13.83 -23.88 -13.64
N GLY A 361 13.02 -22.98 -14.16
CA GLY A 361 12.98 -22.65 -15.57
C GLY A 361 14.20 -21.80 -15.87
N GLY A 362 15.14 -22.37 -16.63
CA GLY A 362 16.46 -21.84 -16.90
C GLY A 362 16.44 -20.40 -17.40
N SER A 363 17.43 -19.67 -16.95
CA SER A 363 18.00 -18.51 -17.60
C SER A 363 18.04 -18.71 -19.13
N ARG A 364 17.35 -17.86 -19.86
CA ARG A 364 17.72 -17.57 -21.24
C ARG A 364 18.08 -16.10 -21.31
N ALA A 365 19.30 -15.92 -21.78
CA ALA A 365 19.95 -14.67 -22.10
C ALA A 365 19.16 -13.76 -23.04
#